data_9c8690be82aaa1a48d4d0f549de447b1
#
_entry.id   9c8690be82aaa1a48d4d0f549de447b1
#
_cell.length_a   1.000
_cell.length_b   1.000
_cell.length_c   1.000
_cell.angle_alpha   90.00
_cell.angle_beta   90.00
_cell.angle_gamma   90.00
#
_symmetry.space_group_name_H-M   'P 1'
#
loop_
_entity.id
_entity.type
_entity.pdbx_description
1 polymer ?
#
loop_
_entity_poly.entity_id
_entity_poly.type
_entity_poly.pdbx_seq_one_letter_code
_entity_poly.pdbx_strand_id
1 'polypeptide(L)'
;MFDCIVIGAGAAGLMCAATAGQRGRQVLVLDHANKVGKKILMSGGGRCNFTNLYMEPDNYLSANPHFCKSALSRYTQYDFLELVSRYNLAYHDKGAGELFCDDKARDILNILLAECEKGGVSIQTDTAITAIEKTEQGQFVIDTERGQYQCHSLV
;
A
#
# COMPACT_ATOMS: atom_id res chain seq x y z
N MET A 1 2.02 2.67 21.90
CA MET A 1 0.97 3.39 21.16
C MET A 1 1.56 3.87 19.84
N PHE A 2 0.89 3.71 18.72
CA PHE A 2 1.37 4.09 17.38
C PHE A 2 0.79 5.44 16.96
N ASP A 3 1.50 6.16 16.07
CA ASP A 3 0.94 7.34 15.43
C ASP A 3 -0.16 6.93 14.42
N CYS A 4 0.10 5.83 13.70
CA CYS A 4 -0.82 5.31 12.68
C CYS A 4 -0.84 3.78 12.68
N ILE A 5 -2.02 3.19 12.59
CA ILE A 5 -2.20 1.78 12.24
C ILE A 5 -2.88 1.70 10.88
N VAL A 6 -2.31 0.88 9.98
CA VAL A 6 -2.85 0.61 8.65
C VAL A 6 -3.37 -0.82 8.61
N ILE A 7 -4.63 -0.99 8.21
CA ILE A 7 -5.28 -2.29 8.07
C ILE A 7 -5.17 -2.76 6.62
N GLY A 8 -4.38 -3.80 6.42
CA GLY A 8 -4.14 -4.42 5.12
C GLY A 8 -2.73 -4.15 4.57
N ALA A 9 -1.96 -5.22 4.43
CA ALA A 9 -0.62 -5.22 3.84
C ALA A 9 -0.64 -5.46 2.31
N GLY A 10 -1.60 -4.81 1.63
CA GLY A 10 -1.66 -4.73 0.17
C GLY A 10 -0.88 -3.54 -0.37
N ALA A 11 -0.98 -3.28 -1.69
CA ALA A 11 -0.26 -2.18 -2.36
C ALA A 11 -0.54 -0.82 -1.70
N ALA A 12 -1.81 -0.48 -1.51
CA ALA A 12 -2.21 0.79 -0.92
C ALA A 12 -1.75 0.95 0.54
N GLY A 13 -1.94 -0.11 1.36
CA GLY A 13 -1.53 -0.09 2.76
C GLY A 13 -0.03 0.02 2.94
N LEU A 14 0.76 -0.73 2.17
CA LEU A 14 2.22 -0.64 2.21
C LEU A 14 2.72 0.74 1.77
N MET A 15 2.15 1.31 0.71
CA MET A 15 2.51 2.65 0.23
C MET A 15 2.15 3.73 1.25
N CYS A 16 0.96 3.65 1.86
CA CYS A 16 0.54 4.54 2.94
C CYS A 16 1.49 4.45 4.14
N ALA A 17 1.78 3.22 4.59
CA ALA A 17 2.65 2.97 5.73
C ALA A 17 4.08 3.47 5.50
N ALA A 18 4.68 3.17 4.34
CA ALA A 18 5.99 3.65 3.95
C ALA A 18 6.05 5.18 3.95
N THR A 19 5.04 5.84 3.36
CA THR A 19 4.96 7.29 3.30
C THR A 19 4.85 7.92 4.69
N ALA A 20 4.04 7.35 5.57
CA ALA A 20 3.90 7.85 6.95
C ALA A 20 5.18 7.61 7.77
N GLY A 21 5.78 6.42 7.66
CA GLY A 21 7.01 6.06 8.36
C GLY A 21 8.18 6.94 7.96
N GLN A 22 8.38 7.19 6.67
CA GLN A 22 9.44 8.08 6.16
C GLN A 22 9.24 9.56 6.55
N ARG A 23 8.03 9.92 7.01
CA ARG A 23 7.73 11.22 7.64
C ARG A 23 7.94 11.21 9.16
N GLY A 24 8.58 10.18 9.70
CA GLY A 24 8.92 10.05 11.11
C GLY A 24 7.77 9.58 12.01
N ARG A 25 6.72 8.95 11.43
CA ARG A 25 5.61 8.39 12.22
C ARG A 25 5.90 6.95 12.63
N GLN A 26 5.49 6.59 13.85
CA GLN A 26 5.48 5.20 14.29
C GLN A 26 4.28 4.49 13.69
N VAL A 27 4.54 3.60 12.73
CA VAL A 27 3.49 2.93 11.94
C VAL A 27 3.50 1.43 12.16
N LEU A 28 2.31 0.87 12.36
CA LEU A 28 2.05 -0.56 12.36
C LEU A 28 1.09 -0.91 11.22
N VAL A 29 1.43 -1.94 10.45
CA VAL A 29 0.53 -2.55 9.47
C VAL A 29 0.03 -3.87 10.03
N LEU A 30 -1.28 -4.07 10.04
CA LEU A 30 -1.94 -5.32 10.43
C LEU A 30 -2.59 -5.97 9.22
N ASP A 31 -2.40 -7.27 9.02
CA ASP A 31 -3.10 -8.04 7.99
C ASP A 31 -3.53 -9.41 8.53
N HIS A 32 -4.77 -9.81 8.25
CA HIS A 32 -5.28 -11.14 8.60
C HIS A 32 -4.65 -12.26 7.76
N ALA A 33 -4.12 -11.92 6.60
CA ALA A 33 -3.49 -12.88 5.70
C ALA A 33 -2.10 -13.30 6.21
N ASN A 34 -1.70 -14.53 5.88
CA ASN A 34 -0.39 -15.09 6.24
C ASN A 34 0.78 -14.58 5.37
N LYS A 35 0.50 -13.72 4.38
CA LYS A 35 1.51 -13.16 3.47
C LYS A 35 1.14 -11.76 3.06
N VAL A 36 2.14 -10.89 3.09
CA VAL A 36 2.06 -9.53 2.57
C VAL A 36 1.87 -9.53 1.05
N GLY A 37 1.05 -8.61 0.54
CA GLY A 37 0.96 -8.34 -0.89
C GLY A 37 0.34 -9.44 -1.74
N LYS A 38 -0.55 -10.29 -1.21
CA LYS A 38 -1.15 -11.41 -1.95
C LYS A 38 -1.72 -11.01 -3.32
N LYS A 39 -2.47 -9.91 -3.41
CA LYS A 39 -3.05 -9.44 -4.67
C LYS A 39 -1.98 -8.94 -5.65
N ILE A 40 -0.90 -8.33 -5.16
CA ILE A 40 0.25 -7.94 -5.99
C ILE A 40 0.85 -9.18 -6.66
N LEU A 41 1.14 -10.21 -5.85
CA LEU A 41 1.77 -11.46 -6.31
C LEU A 41 0.95 -12.23 -7.34
N MET A 42 -0.37 -12.06 -7.33
CA MET A 42 -1.29 -12.73 -8.27
C MET A 42 -1.61 -11.88 -9.51
N SER A 43 -1.32 -10.58 -9.46
CA SER A 43 -1.68 -9.67 -10.54
C SER A 43 -0.86 -9.92 -11.80
N GLY A 44 -1.43 -9.61 -12.96
CA GLY A 44 -0.75 -9.72 -14.25
C GLY A 44 -0.19 -11.11 -14.55
N GLY A 45 -0.82 -12.18 -14.08
CA GLY A 45 -0.31 -13.54 -14.26
C GLY A 45 1.01 -13.81 -13.54
N GLY A 46 1.26 -13.13 -12.41
CA GLY A 46 2.48 -13.25 -11.61
C GLY A 46 3.61 -12.28 -12.00
N ARG A 47 3.37 -11.42 -13.00
CA ARG A 47 4.32 -10.37 -13.44
C ARG A 47 3.95 -8.97 -13.00
N CYS A 48 2.86 -8.78 -12.31
CA CYS A 48 2.31 -7.51 -11.83
C CYS A 48 2.13 -6.46 -12.94
N ASN A 49 0.90 -6.25 -13.39
CA ASN A 49 0.56 -5.00 -14.07
C ASN A 49 0.56 -3.89 -13.01
N PHE A 50 1.65 -3.14 -12.90
CA PHE A 50 1.83 -2.23 -11.77
C PHE A 50 1.40 -0.79 -12.07
N THR A 51 1.33 -0.39 -13.35
CA THR A 51 0.77 0.91 -13.77
C THR A 51 0.42 0.92 -15.26
N ASN A 52 -0.20 2.03 -15.70
CA ASN A 52 -0.47 2.30 -17.10
C ASN A 52 -0.02 3.73 -17.44
N LEU A 53 0.71 3.90 -18.55
CA LEU A 53 1.23 5.18 -19.01
C LEU A 53 0.14 6.19 -19.37
N TYR A 54 -1.01 5.69 -19.82
CA TYR A 54 -2.14 6.51 -20.29
C TYR A 54 -3.25 6.61 -19.26
N MET A 55 -2.92 6.44 -17.98
CA MET A 55 -3.88 6.54 -16.90
C MET A 55 -4.41 7.96 -16.74
N GLU A 56 -5.73 8.10 -16.88
CA GLU A 56 -6.47 9.35 -16.75
C GLU A 56 -7.60 9.20 -15.71
N PRO A 57 -8.06 10.29 -15.08
CA PRO A 57 -9.16 10.21 -14.10
C PRO A 57 -10.43 9.56 -14.66
N ASP A 58 -10.68 9.68 -15.95
CA ASP A 58 -11.86 9.12 -16.62
C ASP A 58 -11.81 7.58 -16.77
N ASN A 59 -10.64 6.96 -16.52
CA ASN A 59 -10.51 5.50 -16.44
C ASN A 59 -11.05 4.93 -15.11
N TYR A 60 -11.35 5.77 -14.13
CA TYR A 60 -11.85 5.38 -12.81
C TYR A 60 -13.36 5.55 -12.72
N LEU A 61 -14.09 4.46 -12.94
CA LEU A 61 -15.55 4.47 -12.97
C LEU A 61 -16.11 4.42 -11.54
N SER A 62 -16.86 5.45 -11.17
CA SER A 62 -17.58 5.51 -9.89
C SER A 62 -18.78 6.47 -9.98
N ALA A 63 -19.67 6.40 -8.99
CA ALA A 63 -20.79 7.35 -8.86
C ALA A 63 -20.31 8.80 -8.62
N ASN A 64 -19.09 8.99 -8.12
CA ASN A 64 -18.43 10.28 -7.99
C ASN A 64 -17.19 10.35 -8.90
N PRO A 65 -17.31 10.89 -10.15
CA PRO A 65 -16.19 10.93 -11.08
C PRO A 65 -15.05 11.88 -10.64
N HIS A 66 -15.25 12.66 -9.60
CA HIS A 66 -14.25 13.57 -9.07
C HIS A 66 -13.43 12.97 -7.91
N PHE A 67 -13.85 11.83 -7.36
CA PHE A 67 -13.25 11.23 -6.17
C PHE A 67 -11.74 10.98 -6.30
N CYS A 68 -11.29 10.46 -7.44
CA CYS A 68 -9.88 10.08 -7.66
C CYS A 68 -8.98 11.26 -8.06
N LYS A 69 -9.53 12.37 -8.58
CA LYS A 69 -8.77 13.46 -9.21
C LYS A 69 -7.67 14.05 -8.33
N SER A 70 -8.01 14.35 -7.06
CA SER A 70 -7.03 14.91 -6.13
C SER A 70 -5.89 13.92 -5.79
N ALA A 71 -6.20 12.63 -5.66
CA ALA A 71 -5.17 11.62 -5.41
C ALA A 71 -4.24 11.44 -6.62
N LEU A 72 -4.82 11.30 -7.81
CA LEU A 72 -4.07 11.10 -9.05
C LEU A 72 -3.21 12.32 -9.45
N SER A 73 -3.64 13.54 -9.09
CA SER A 73 -2.83 14.74 -9.35
C SER A 73 -1.67 14.91 -8.37
N ARG A 74 -1.72 14.28 -7.19
CA ARG A 74 -0.67 14.37 -6.16
C ARG A 74 0.34 13.24 -6.23
N TYR A 75 -0.06 12.12 -6.79
CA TYR A 75 0.78 10.95 -7.01
C TYR A 75 0.38 10.30 -8.31
N THR A 76 1.17 10.53 -9.32
CA THR A 76 0.92 10.12 -10.70
C THR A 76 1.55 8.75 -11.00
N GLN A 77 1.23 8.16 -12.15
CA GLN A 77 1.94 7.00 -12.66
C GLN A 77 3.45 7.24 -12.82
N TYR A 78 3.86 8.46 -13.13
CA TYR A 78 5.27 8.83 -13.29
C TYR A 78 6.02 8.88 -11.96
N ASP A 79 5.37 9.32 -10.87
CA ASP A 79 5.95 9.26 -9.53
C ASP A 79 6.23 7.82 -9.11
N PHE A 80 5.32 6.89 -9.46
CA PHE A 80 5.55 5.47 -9.20
C PHE A 80 6.67 4.90 -10.10
N LEU A 81 6.76 5.31 -11.36
CA LEU A 81 7.86 4.92 -12.26
C LEU A 81 9.21 5.44 -11.76
N GLU A 82 9.26 6.65 -11.19
CA GLU A 82 10.47 7.16 -10.55
C GLU A 82 10.88 6.28 -9.36
N LEU A 83 9.91 5.88 -8.51
CA LEU A 83 10.18 4.93 -7.44
C LEU A 83 10.76 3.62 -7.97
N VAL A 84 10.11 3.02 -8.96
CA VAL A 84 10.54 1.77 -9.61
C VAL A 84 11.96 1.89 -10.19
N SER A 85 12.26 3.02 -10.84
CA SER A 85 13.58 3.33 -11.42
C SER A 85 14.67 3.39 -10.36
N ARG A 86 14.40 3.95 -9.18
CA ARG A 86 15.37 3.99 -8.07
C ARG A 86 15.83 2.61 -7.60
N TYR A 87 15.03 1.58 -7.87
CA TYR A 87 15.36 0.18 -7.57
C TYR A 87 15.87 -0.60 -8.78
N ASN A 88 16.07 0.06 -9.93
CA ASN A 88 16.54 -0.54 -11.18
C ASN A 88 15.66 -1.75 -11.62
N LEU A 89 14.35 -1.68 -11.36
CA LEU A 89 13.44 -2.74 -11.78
C LEU A 89 13.29 -2.75 -13.30
N ALA A 90 13.55 -3.89 -13.92
CA ALA A 90 13.29 -4.12 -15.34
C ALA A 90 11.79 -4.36 -15.59
N TYR A 91 11.24 -3.68 -16.59
CA TYR A 91 9.84 -3.79 -16.98
C TYR A 91 9.65 -3.50 -18.47
N HIS A 92 8.52 -3.91 -19.01
CA HIS A 92 8.14 -3.66 -20.41
C HIS A 92 6.69 -3.20 -20.52
N ASP A 93 6.38 -2.52 -21.62
CA ASP A 93 5.02 -2.25 -22.08
C ASP A 93 4.48 -3.49 -22.82
N LYS A 94 3.41 -4.07 -22.30
CA LYS A 94 2.73 -5.21 -22.92
C LYS A 94 1.80 -4.79 -24.05
N GLY A 95 1.56 -3.51 -24.21
CA GLY A 95 0.66 -2.87 -25.15
C GLY A 95 -0.31 -1.94 -24.42
N ALA A 96 -0.76 -0.89 -25.12
CA ALA A 96 -1.68 0.12 -24.60
C ALA A 96 -1.19 0.82 -23.31
N GLY A 97 0.13 0.89 -23.09
CA GLY A 97 0.74 1.53 -21.92
C GLY A 97 0.70 0.70 -20.64
N GLU A 98 0.28 -0.55 -20.70
CA GLU A 98 0.27 -1.47 -19.55
C GLU A 98 1.69 -1.93 -19.19
N LEU A 99 2.21 -1.55 -18.02
CA LEU A 99 3.56 -1.87 -17.60
C LEU A 99 3.60 -3.08 -16.67
N PHE A 100 4.44 -4.05 -17.05
CA PHE A 100 4.64 -5.31 -16.33
C PHE A 100 6.11 -5.50 -15.96
N CYS A 101 6.36 -6.10 -14.79
CA CYS A 101 7.70 -6.57 -14.44
C CYS A 101 8.19 -7.61 -15.45
N ASP A 102 9.47 -7.55 -15.81
CA ASP A 102 10.07 -8.54 -16.70
C ASP A 102 10.11 -9.92 -16.04
N ASP A 103 10.51 -9.98 -14.77
CA ASP A 103 10.63 -11.24 -14.04
C ASP A 103 9.32 -11.60 -13.31
N LYS A 104 9.04 -10.98 -12.18
CA LYS A 104 7.95 -11.42 -11.29
C LYS A 104 7.37 -10.30 -10.46
N ALA A 105 6.10 -10.46 -10.10
CA ALA A 105 5.34 -9.54 -9.24
C ALA A 105 5.99 -9.32 -7.85
N ARG A 106 6.83 -10.27 -7.41
CA ARG A 106 7.60 -10.18 -6.15
C ARG A 106 8.49 -8.95 -6.11
N ASP A 107 8.98 -8.48 -7.23
CA ASP A 107 9.93 -7.37 -7.30
C ASP A 107 9.26 -6.05 -6.93
N ILE A 108 8.02 -5.81 -7.37
CA ILE A 108 7.20 -4.68 -6.89
C ILE A 108 6.93 -4.78 -5.38
N LEU A 109 6.60 -5.98 -4.90
CA LEU A 109 6.38 -6.17 -3.47
C LEU A 109 7.66 -5.88 -2.67
N ASN A 110 8.82 -6.31 -3.15
CA ASN A 110 10.10 -6.05 -2.49
C ASN A 110 10.42 -4.56 -2.43
N ILE A 111 10.09 -3.78 -3.47
CA ILE A 111 10.22 -2.31 -3.46
C ILE A 111 9.37 -1.70 -2.34
N LEU A 112 8.10 -2.08 -2.25
CA LEU A 112 7.21 -1.55 -1.22
C LEU A 112 7.66 -1.93 0.20
N LEU A 113 8.17 -3.16 0.39
CA LEU A 113 8.72 -3.60 1.67
C LEU A 113 10.00 -2.83 2.03
N ALA A 114 10.89 -2.60 1.08
CA ALA A 114 12.09 -1.81 1.30
C ALA A 114 11.76 -0.34 1.65
N GLU A 115 10.73 0.25 1.03
CA GLU A 115 10.26 1.59 1.40
C GLU A 115 9.65 1.61 2.82
N CYS A 116 8.93 0.55 3.22
CA CYS A 116 8.45 0.38 4.60
C CYS A 116 9.62 0.26 5.60
N GLU A 117 10.64 -0.53 5.27
CA GLU A 117 11.83 -0.71 6.10
C GLU A 117 12.58 0.62 6.32
N LYS A 118 12.77 1.43 5.26
CA LYS A 118 13.34 2.79 5.35
C LYS A 118 12.54 3.69 6.30
N GLY A 119 11.23 3.51 6.36
CA GLY A 119 10.34 4.25 7.25
C GLY A 119 10.23 3.66 8.66
N GLY A 120 10.94 2.56 8.98
CA GLY A 120 10.83 1.88 10.27
C GLY A 120 9.44 1.30 10.56
N VAL A 121 8.69 0.92 9.51
CA VAL A 121 7.34 0.39 9.62
C VAL A 121 7.35 -1.03 10.18
N SER A 122 6.54 -1.30 11.19
CA SER A 122 6.27 -2.65 11.68
C SER A 122 5.14 -3.28 10.89
N ILE A 123 5.31 -4.53 10.46
CA ILE A 123 4.27 -5.28 9.72
C ILE A 123 3.98 -6.59 10.45
N GLN A 124 2.71 -6.84 10.75
CA GLN A 124 2.25 -8.09 11.37
C GLN A 124 1.17 -8.74 10.48
N THR A 125 1.48 -9.92 10.01
CA THR A 125 0.55 -10.82 9.30
C THR A 125 -0.12 -11.80 10.28
N ASP A 126 -1.05 -12.63 9.78
CA ASP A 126 -1.83 -13.58 10.59
C ASP A 126 -2.47 -12.91 11.83
N THR A 127 -2.96 -11.69 11.66
CA THR A 127 -3.52 -10.88 12.74
C THR A 127 -4.94 -10.45 12.36
N ALA A 128 -5.91 -11.25 12.74
CA ALA A 128 -7.32 -10.94 12.52
C ALA A 128 -7.79 -9.87 13.52
N ILE A 129 -8.47 -8.85 13.00
CA ILE A 129 -9.07 -7.80 13.83
C ILE A 129 -10.45 -8.27 14.25
N THR A 130 -10.74 -8.18 15.56
CA THR A 130 -12.00 -8.59 16.16
C THR A 130 -12.91 -7.42 16.50
N ALA A 131 -12.32 -6.26 16.87
CA ALA A 131 -13.09 -5.04 17.12
C ALA A 131 -12.23 -3.80 16.84
N ILE A 132 -12.91 -2.70 16.55
CA ILE A 132 -12.31 -1.36 16.43
C ILE A 132 -13.21 -0.40 17.18
N GLU A 133 -12.65 0.33 18.12
CA GLU A 133 -13.35 1.33 18.90
C GLU A 133 -12.62 2.67 18.80
N LYS A 134 -13.39 3.76 18.88
CA LYS A 134 -12.83 5.11 19.00
C LYS A 134 -13.11 5.65 20.38
N THR A 135 -12.07 6.00 21.11
CA THR A 135 -12.19 6.54 22.47
C THR A 135 -12.75 7.97 22.46
N GLU A 136 -13.21 8.44 23.62
CA GLU A 136 -13.65 9.83 23.79
C GLU A 136 -12.51 10.83 23.50
N GLN A 137 -11.27 10.44 23.71
CA GLN A 137 -10.07 11.23 23.38
C GLN A 137 -9.70 11.21 21.90
N GLY A 138 -10.49 10.50 21.06
CA GLY A 138 -10.32 10.44 19.61
C GLY A 138 -9.27 9.44 19.13
N GLN A 139 -8.70 8.64 20.02
CA GLN A 139 -7.77 7.54 19.68
C GLN A 139 -8.54 6.30 19.22
N PHE A 140 -7.88 5.45 18.44
CA PHE A 140 -8.43 4.16 18.05
C PHE A 140 -7.83 3.02 18.89
N VAL A 141 -8.69 2.12 19.32
CA VAL A 141 -8.35 0.87 19.98
C VAL A 141 -8.71 -0.26 19.03
N ILE A 142 -7.76 -1.12 18.72
CA ILE A 142 -7.92 -2.23 17.78
C ILE A 142 -7.67 -3.53 18.53
N ASP A 143 -8.71 -4.33 18.69
CA ASP A 143 -8.65 -5.66 19.27
C ASP A 143 -8.34 -6.68 18.18
N THR A 144 -7.43 -7.58 18.49
CA THR A 144 -7.03 -8.67 17.60
C THR A 144 -6.91 -9.98 18.37
N GLU A 145 -6.83 -11.10 17.68
CA GLU A 145 -6.56 -12.41 18.29
C GLU A 145 -5.18 -12.47 18.99
N ARG A 146 -4.27 -11.53 18.70
CA ARG A 146 -2.91 -11.47 19.27
C ARG A 146 -2.73 -10.41 20.35
N GLY A 147 -3.77 -9.65 20.67
CA GLY A 147 -3.74 -8.59 21.67
C GLY A 147 -4.34 -7.29 21.15
N GLN A 148 -4.22 -6.26 21.96
CA GLN A 148 -4.82 -4.95 21.69
C GLN A 148 -3.74 -3.95 21.27
N TYR A 149 -4.07 -3.13 20.29
CA TYR A 149 -3.23 -2.04 19.79
C TYR A 149 -3.95 -0.70 19.88
N GLN A 150 -3.19 0.38 20.01
CA GLN A 150 -3.75 1.74 20.08
C GLN A 150 -3.00 2.68 19.15
N CYS A 151 -3.74 3.59 18.49
CA CYS A 151 -3.16 4.61 17.62
C CYS A 151 -3.95 5.91 17.61
N HIS A 152 -3.30 6.97 17.12
CA HIS A 152 -3.93 8.27 16.89
C HIS A 152 -4.72 8.30 15.57
N SER A 153 -4.22 7.62 14.55
CA SER A 153 -4.84 7.56 13.22
C SER A 153 -5.00 6.11 12.76
N LEU A 154 -6.13 5.80 12.15
CA LEU A 154 -6.45 4.50 11.58
C LEU A 154 -6.74 4.65 10.07
N VAL A 155 -6.14 3.76 9.25
CA VAL A 155 -6.30 3.71 7.78
C VAL A 155 -6.68 2.30 7.35
#